data_e251e9032c20745a1d774e9fd731e2ff
#
_entry.id   e251e9032c20745a1d774e9fd731e2ff
#
_cell.length_a   1.000
_cell.length_b   1.000
_cell.length_c   1.000
_cell.angle_alpha   90.00
_cell.angle_beta   90.00
_cell.angle_gamma   90.00
#
_symmetry.space_group_name_H-M   'P 1'
#
loop_
_entity.id
_entity.type
_entity.pdbx_description
1 polymer ?
#
loop_
_entity_poly.entity_id
_entity_poly.type
_entity_poly.pdbx_seq_one_letter_code
_entity_poly.pdbx_strand_id
1 'polypeptide(L)'
;MTKKELSQLYWLNREIEEEKRKLAELTAAASGGVQSITGLPHVGGGDKTGNLAILIAEQRDLIELKVKQSVIEYNRLNRYIASVEDAQMRMILSLRYVNGLSWQQVALHMDIEGDGSTQRKQHNEFLRKLSLNS
;
A
#
# COMPACT_ATOMS: atom_id res chain seq x y z
N MET A 1 1.57 18.44 5.08
CA MET A 1 1.51 16.96 5.12
C MET A 1 2.89 16.40 5.44
N THR A 2 2.97 15.42 6.30
CA THR A 2 4.24 14.80 6.69
C THR A 2 4.58 13.62 5.77
N LYS A 3 5.83 13.17 5.82
CA LYS A 3 6.26 11.97 5.10
C LYS A 3 5.42 10.75 5.51
N LYS A 4 5.10 10.63 6.79
CA LYS A 4 4.26 9.54 7.30
C LYS A 4 2.87 9.56 6.66
N GLU A 5 2.25 10.75 6.58
CA GLU A 5 0.94 10.89 5.95
C GLU A 5 0.99 10.61 4.45
N LEU A 6 2.04 11.05 3.77
CA LEU A 6 2.23 10.74 2.35
C LEU A 6 2.39 9.25 2.09
N SER A 7 2.99 8.53 3.04
CA SER A 7 3.27 7.09 2.90
C SER A 7 2.09 6.18 3.23
N GLN A 8 0.95 6.71 3.72
CA GLN A 8 -0.17 5.88 4.17
C GLN A 8 -0.72 4.97 3.08
N LEU A 9 -0.89 5.49 1.87
CA LEU A 9 -1.41 4.68 0.77
C LEU A 9 -0.48 3.49 0.46
N TYR A 10 0.83 3.73 0.45
CA TYR A 10 1.81 2.68 0.22
C TYR A 10 1.66 1.53 1.23
N TRP A 11 1.56 1.87 2.52
CA TRP A 11 1.44 0.85 3.56
C TRP A 11 0.09 0.15 3.54
N LEU A 12 -1.00 0.88 3.25
CA LEU A 12 -2.32 0.27 3.07
C LEU A 12 -2.31 -0.75 1.92
N ASN A 13 -1.67 -0.41 0.81
CA ASN A 13 -1.59 -1.33 -0.32
C ASN A 13 -0.76 -2.58 0.02
N ARG A 14 0.28 -2.43 0.82
CA ARG A 14 1.06 -3.57 1.28
C ARG A 14 0.26 -4.45 2.25
N GLU A 15 -0.53 -3.86 3.13
CA GLU A 15 -1.43 -4.63 3.99
C GLU A 15 -2.44 -5.42 3.16
N ILE A 16 -2.99 -4.80 2.12
CA ILE A 16 -3.96 -5.48 1.23
C ILE A 16 -3.30 -6.70 0.56
N GLU A 17 -2.08 -6.55 0.08
CA GLU A 17 -1.36 -7.67 -0.54
C GLU A 17 -1.13 -8.80 0.47
N GLU A 18 -0.79 -8.47 1.71
CA GLU A 18 -0.63 -9.45 2.78
C GLU A 18 -1.95 -10.17 3.10
N GLU A 19 -3.07 -9.42 3.15
CA GLU A 19 -4.36 -10.01 3.42
C GLU A 19 -4.83 -10.90 2.26
N LYS A 20 -4.51 -10.53 1.02
CA LYS A 20 -4.77 -11.38 -0.15
C LYS A 20 -3.99 -12.67 -0.10
N ARG A 21 -2.74 -12.63 0.38
CA ARG A 21 -1.92 -13.83 0.58
C ARG A 21 -2.57 -14.77 1.59
N LYS A 22 -3.06 -14.23 2.70
CA LYS A 22 -3.79 -15.01 3.72
C LYS A 22 -5.03 -15.65 3.13
N LEU A 23 -5.77 -14.91 2.29
CA LEU A 23 -6.95 -15.46 1.62
C LEU A 23 -6.58 -16.63 0.71
N ALA A 24 -5.49 -16.50 -0.04
CA ALA A 24 -5.02 -17.57 -0.91
C ALA A 24 -4.67 -18.84 -0.12
N GLU A 25 -4.05 -18.68 1.06
CA GLU A 25 -3.74 -19.80 1.95
C GLU A 25 -5.02 -20.47 2.45
N LEU A 26 -6.02 -19.68 2.89
CA LEU A 26 -7.30 -20.23 3.35
C LEU A 26 -8.03 -20.96 2.23
N THR A 27 -8.03 -20.40 1.03
CA THR A 27 -8.69 -20.99 -0.13
C THR A 27 -8.00 -22.33 -0.51
N ALA A 28 -6.67 -22.37 -0.49
CA ALA A 28 -5.92 -23.58 -0.76
C ALA A 28 -6.20 -24.67 0.29
N ALA A 29 -6.30 -24.30 1.57
CA ALA A 29 -6.64 -25.22 2.65
C ALA A 29 -8.06 -25.79 2.47
N ALA A 30 -9.01 -24.97 2.06
CA ALA A 30 -10.39 -25.41 1.83
C ALA A 30 -10.49 -26.37 0.66
N SER A 31 -9.61 -26.26 -0.33
CA SER A 31 -9.57 -27.19 -1.46
C SER A 31 -8.79 -28.48 -1.17
N GLY A 32 -8.23 -28.62 0.04
CA GLY A 32 -7.48 -29.81 0.45
C GLY A 32 -6.07 -29.90 -0.09
N GLY A 33 -5.59 -28.84 -0.76
CA GLY A 33 -4.28 -28.85 -1.40
C GLY A 33 -3.11 -28.50 -0.50
N VAL A 34 -3.35 -27.95 0.68
CA VAL A 34 -2.31 -27.51 1.63
C VAL A 34 -2.53 -28.17 2.98
N GLN A 35 -1.48 -28.80 3.50
CA GLN A 35 -1.57 -29.54 4.77
C GLN A 35 -1.24 -28.69 5.99
N SER A 36 -0.45 -27.66 5.83
CA SER A 36 -0.12 -26.78 6.95
C SER A 36 -0.22 -25.33 6.52
N ILE A 37 -0.89 -24.53 7.35
CA ILE A 37 -1.04 -23.09 7.14
C ILE A 37 -0.44 -22.40 8.35
N THR A 38 0.68 -21.71 8.14
CA THR A 38 1.36 -21.01 9.21
C THR A 38 0.72 -19.62 9.44
N GLY A 39 0.61 -19.23 10.70
CA GLY A 39 0.09 -17.94 11.07
C GLY A 39 -1.43 -17.80 11.07
N LEU A 40 -2.16 -18.88 10.80
CA LEU A 40 -3.62 -18.87 10.86
C LEU A 40 -4.12 -19.53 12.14
N PRO A 41 -5.33 -19.16 12.63
CA PRO A 41 -5.89 -19.79 13.80
C PRO A 41 -6.05 -21.32 13.61
N HIS A 42 -5.77 -22.07 14.64
CA HIS A 42 -5.99 -23.49 14.60
C HIS A 42 -7.49 -23.77 14.65
N VAL A 43 -8.00 -24.43 13.60
CA VAL A 43 -9.40 -24.85 13.56
C VAL A 43 -9.47 -26.30 14.05
N GLY A 44 -9.87 -26.45 15.29
CA GLY A 44 -9.94 -27.77 15.92
C GLY A 44 -11.33 -28.39 15.85
N GLY A 45 -11.39 -29.71 15.69
CA GLY A 45 -12.60 -30.52 15.82
C GLY A 45 -13.70 -30.22 14.83
N GLY A 46 -14.61 -31.13 14.64
CA GLY A 46 -15.84 -30.93 13.91
C GLY A 46 -15.70 -30.65 12.43
N ASP A 47 -16.41 -29.68 11.94
CA ASP A 47 -16.51 -29.34 10.50
C ASP A 47 -15.45 -28.33 10.08
N LYS A 48 -14.29 -28.84 9.60
CA LYS A 48 -13.19 -28.01 9.10
C LYS A 48 -13.62 -27.19 7.89
N THR A 49 -14.41 -27.78 6.98
CA THR A 49 -14.84 -27.13 5.75
C THR A 49 -15.75 -25.94 6.07
N GLY A 50 -16.71 -26.12 6.98
CA GLY A 50 -17.60 -25.04 7.39
C GLY A 50 -16.86 -23.90 8.08
N ASN A 51 -15.90 -24.24 8.97
CA ASN A 51 -15.09 -23.25 9.66
C ASN A 51 -14.18 -22.48 8.68
N LEU A 52 -13.60 -23.16 7.71
CA LEU A 52 -12.78 -22.50 6.67
C LEU A 52 -13.63 -21.58 5.80
N ALA A 53 -14.85 -21.99 5.46
CA ALA A 53 -15.77 -21.14 4.70
C ALA A 53 -16.07 -19.84 5.43
N ILE A 54 -16.27 -19.90 6.75
CA ILE A 54 -16.49 -18.71 7.58
C ILE A 54 -15.23 -17.81 7.57
N LEU A 55 -14.07 -18.41 7.77
CA LEU A 55 -12.81 -17.66 7.78
C LEU A 55 -12.53 -17.00 6.42
N ILE A 56 -12.83 -17.67 5.32
CA ILE A 56 -12.68 -17.11 3.97
C ILE A 56 -13.61 -15.91 3.80
N ALA A 57 -14.87 -16.03 4.22
CA ALA A 57 -15.84 -14.94 4.13
C ALA A 57 -15.38 -13.73 4.94
N GLU A 58 -14.92 -13.94 6.16
CA GLU A 58 -14.40 -12.87 7.02
C GLU A 58 -13.17 -12.22 6.42
N GLN A 59 -12.28 -13.01 5.83
CA GLN A 59 -11.06 -12.50 5.20
C GLN A 59 -11.39 -11.65 3.97
N ARG A 60 -12.37 -12.06 3.16
CA ARG A 60 -12.83 -11.27 2.02
C ARG A 60 -13.42 -9.94 2.46
N ASP A 61 -14.21 -9.95 3.53
CA ASP A 61 -14.81 -8.73 4.08
C ASP A 61 -13.73 -7.76 4.57
N LEU A 62 -12.69 -8.28 5.23
CA LEU A 62 -11.56 -7.46 5.70
C LEU A 62 -10.83 -6.83 4.52
N ILE A 63 -10.56 -7.59 3.46
CA ILE A 63 -9.90 -7.08 2.25
C ILE A 63 -10.75 -5.98 1.63
N GLU A 64 -12.05 -6.18 1.49
CA GLU A 64 -12.97 -5.19 0.94
C GLU A 64 -12.93 -3.88 1.74
N LEU A 65 -12.93 -3.98 3.07
CA LEU A 65 -12.82 -2.81 3.94
C LEU A 65 -11.51 -2.06 3.71
N LYS A 66 -10.39 -2.79 3.63
CA LYS A 66 -9.07 -2.18 3.40
C LYS A 66 -8.96 -1.56 2.01
N VAL A 67 -9.57 -2.17 0.99
CA VAL A 67 -9.62 -1.59 -0.35
C VAL A 67 -10.38 -0.27 -0.34
N LYS A 68 -11.51 -0.20 0.37
CA LYS A 68 -12.27 1.05 0.50
C LYS A 68 -11.42 2.13 1.20
N GLN A 69 -10.69 1.77 2.24
CA GLN A 69 -9.78 2.69 2.93
C GLN A 69 -8.69 3.18 1.99
N SER A 70 -8.14 2.31 1.14
CA SER A 70 -7.09 2.70 0.19
C SER A 70 -7.61 3.65 -0.89
N VAL A 71 -8.85 3.48 -1.33
CA VAL A 71 -9.48 4.40 -2.30
C VAL A 71 -9.64 5.80 -1.68
N ILE A 72 -10.09 5.88 -0.44
CA ILE A 72 -10.22 7.15 0.28
C ILE A 72 -8.85 7.82 0.40
N GLU A 73 -7.83 7.06 0.77
CA GLU A 73 -6.47 7.57 0.92
C GLU A 73 -5.87 8.00 -0.41
N TYR A 74 -6.10 7.23 -1.48
CA TYR A 74 -5.69 7.58 -2.83
C TYR A 74 -6.27 8.94 -3.25
N ASN A 75 -7.57 9.14 -3.03
CA ASN A 75 -8.22 10.39 -3.38
C ASN A 75 -7.68 11.57 -2.55
N ARG A 76 -7.47 11.34 -1.25
CA ARG A 76 -6.91 12.36 -0.35
C ARG A 76 -5.51 12.78 -0.81
N LEU A 77 -4.67 11.79 -1.10
CA LEU A 77 -3.29 12.03 -1.53
C LEU A 77 -3.25 12.78 -2.87
N ASN A 78 -4.05 12.36 -3.83
CA ASN A 78 -4.09 13.02 -5.14
C ASN A 78 -4.59 14.47 -5.06
N ARG A 79 -5.56 14.74 -4.20
CA ARG A 79 -6.01 16.13 -3.97
C ARG A 79 -4.90 16.97 -3.37
N TYR A 80 -4.17 16.43 -2.42
CA TYR A 80 -3.03 17.15 -1.85
C TYR A 80 -1.97 17.44 -2.91
N ILE A 81 -1.58 16.42 -3.68
CA ILE A 81 -0.56 16.58 -4.73
C ILE A 81 -1.00 17.63 -5.74
N ALA A 82 -2.28 17.61 -6.15
CA ALA A 82 -2.82 18.60 -7.09
C ALA A 82 -2.70 20.03 -6.55
N SER A 83 -2.67 20.21 -5.24
CA SER A 83 -2.54 21.54 -4.61
C SER A 83 -1.10 22.05 -4.56
N VAL A 84 -0.11 21.21 -4.83
CA VAL A 84 1.31 21.60 -4.83
C VAL A 84 1.57 22.45 -6.07
N GLU A 85 2.19 23.62 -5.89
CA GLU A 85 2.36 24.60 -6.97
C GLU A 85 3.35 24.15 -8.03
N ASP A 86 4.47 23.53 -7.60
CA ASP A 86 5.54 23.12 -8.51
C ASP A 86 5.17 21.83 -9.24
N ALA A 87 5.08 21.90 -10.58
CA ALA A 87 4.73 20.75 -11.41
C ALA A 87 5.74 19.61 -11.27
N GLN A 88 7.03 19.92 -11.19
CA GLN A 88 8.05 18.89 -11.02
C GLN A 88 7.89 18.17 -9.69
N MET A 89 7.60 18.90 -8.63
CA MET A 89 7.35 18.30 -7.32
C MET A 89 6.08 17.47 -7.33
N ARG A 90 5.02 17.91 -8.01
CA ARG A 90 3.81 17.08 -8.18
C ARG A 90 4.14 15.74 -8.81
N MET A 91 4.99 15.74 -9.83
CA MET A 91 5.41 14.50 -10.50
C MET A 91 6.21 13.61 -9.57
N ILE A 92 7.16 14.17 -8.82
CA ILE A 92 7.97 13.43 -7.86
C ILE A 92 7.08 12.76 -6.81
N LEU A 93 6.16 13.52 -6.22
CA LEU A 93 5.25 13.01 -5.19
C LEU A 93 4.34 11.92 -5.73
N SER A 94 3.81 12.10 -6.93
CA SER A 94 2.94 11.12 -7.56
C SER A 94 3.67 9.82 -7.85
N LEU A 95 4.85 9.89 -8.45
CA LEU A 95 5.64 8.71 -8.76
C LEU A 95 6.07 7.97 -7.49
N ARG A 96 6.49 8.70 -6.47
CA ARG A 96 6.98 8.11 -5.23
C ARG A 96 5.87 7.55 -4.36
N TYR A 97 4.78 8.30 -4.15
CA TYR A 97 3.76 7.96 -3.13
C TYR A 97 2.49 7.35 -3.70
N VAL A 98 2.11 7.67 -4.92
CA VAL A 98 0.96 7.03 -5.57
C VAL A 98 1.39 5.74 -6.29
N ASN A 99 2.46 5.82 -7.06
CA ASN A 99 2.95 4.68 -7.84
C ASN A 99 3.94 3.79 -7.08
N GLY A 100 4.43 4.24 -5.93
CA GLY A 100 5.31 3.42 -5.08
C GLY A 100 6.69 3.16 -5.63
N LEU A 101 7.22 4.04 -6.47
CA LEU A 101 8.50 3.82 -7.15
C LEU A 101 9.69 4.14 -6.25
N SER A 102 10.79 3.42 -6.46
CA SER A 102 12.07 3.78 -5.86
C SER A 102 12.59 5.09 -6.44
N TRP A 103 13.54 5.72 -5.76
CA TRP A 103 14.10 6.98 -6.26
C TRP A 103 14.75 6.83 -7.63
N GLN A 104 15.42 5.71 -7.89
CA GLN A 104 16.00 5.42 -9.21
C GLN A 104 14.91 5.32 -10.29
N GLN A 105 13.78 4.66 -9.96
CA GLN A 105 12.66 4.55 -10.88
C GLN A 105 11.97 5.91 -11.10
N VAL A 106 11.92 6.76 -10.09
CA VAL A 106 11.38 8.12 -10.22
C VAL A 106 12.21 8.90 -11.25
N ALA A 107 13.54 8.88 -11.11
CA ALA A 107 14.41 9.56 -12.07
C ALA A 107 14.22 9.03 -13.49
N LEU A 108 14.13 7.72 -13.64
CA LEU A 108 13.94 7.08 -14.95
C LEU A 108 12.62 7.52 -15.60
N HIS A 109 11.53 7.55 -14.84
CA HIS A 109 10.23 8.00 -15.35
C HIS A 109 10.18 9.48 -15.70
N MET A 110 11.03 10.29 -15.08
CA MET A 110 11.12 11.72 -15.37
C MET A 110 12.10 12.02 -16.50
N ASP A 111 12.67 10.99 -17.13
CA ASP A 111 13.71 11.11 -18.18
C ASP A 111 14.91 11.91 -17.72
N ILE A 112 15.28 11.76 -16.44
CA ILE A 112 16.42 12.44 -15.85
C ILE A 112 17.52 11.42 -15.59
N GLU A 113 18.73 11.69 -16.07
CA GLU A 113 19.86 10.82 -15.81
C GLU A 113 20.22 10.83 -14.32
N GLY A 114 20.69 9.69 -13.83
CA GLY A 114 21.11 9.55 -12.45
C GLY A 114 20.36 8.48 -11.69
N ASP A 115 20.66 8.37 -10.41
CA ASP A 115 20.13 7.34 -9.53
C ASP A 115 18.93 7.79 -8.70
N GLY A 116 18.43 9.01 -8.95
CA GLY A 116 17.32 9.57 -8.19
C GLY A 116 17.71 10.36 -6.95
N SER A 117 19.01 10.50 -6.68
CA SER A 117 19.47 11.25 -5.51
C SER A 117 19.07 12.73 -5.57
N THR A 118 19.06 13.32 -6.77
CA THR A 118 18.62 14.71 -6.96
C THR A 118 17.15 14.87 -6.61
N GLN A 119 16.28 13.97 -7.10
CA GLN A 119 14.85 13.98 -6.82
C GLN A 119 14.58 13.77 -5.34
N ARG A 120 15.34 12.86 -4.73
CA ARG A 120 15.24 12.62 -3.28
C ARG A 120 15.60 13.87 -2.47
N LYS A 121 16.63 14.57 -2.86
CA LYS A 121 17.04 15.82 -2.21
C LYS A 121 15.98 16.91 -2.37
N GLN A 122 15.42 17.06 -3.56
CA GLN A 122 14.33 18.01 -3.82
C GLN A 122 13.10 17.69 -2.95
N HIS A 123 12.76 16.42 -2.87
CA HIS A 123 11.66 15.93 -2.02
C HIS A 123 11.91 16.24 -0.54
N ASN A 124 13.11 15.93 -0.05
CA ASN A 124 13.45 16.16 1.35
C ASN A 124 13.43 17.65 1.69
N GLU A 125 13.91 18.50 0.79
CA GLU A 125 13.87 19.95 0.96
C GLU A 125 12.41 20.47 0.97
N PHE A 126 11.59 19.94 0.09
CA PHE A 126 10.16 20.26 0.06
C PHE A 126 9.49 19.96 1.41
N LEU A 127 9.71 18.77 1.95
CA LEU A 127 9.15 18.37 3.24
C LEU A 127 9.70 19.21 4.40
N ARG A 128 10.98 19.55 4.35
CA ARG A 128 11.60 20.42 5.35
C ARG A 128 10.93 21.78 5.38
N LYS A 129 10.70 22.38 4.22
CA LYS A 129 10.02 23.68 4.11
C LYS A 129 8.58 23.62 4.64
N LEU A 130 7.87 22.54 4.36
CA LEU A 130 6.52 22.34 4.87
C LEU A 130 6.50 22.36 6.41
N SER A 131 7.44 21.67 7.05
CA SER A 131 7.49 21.59 8.50
C SER A 131 7.83 22.94 9.14
N LEU A 132 8.59 23.79 8.45
CA LEU A 132 8.92 25.12 8.93
C LEU A 132 7.74 26.09 8.85
N ASN A 133 6.81 25.86 7.90
CA ASN A 133 5.67 26.73 7.65
C ASN A 133 4.39 26.28 8.35
N SER A 134 4.46 25.16 9.07
CA SER A 134 3.30 24.63 9.77
C SER A 134 3.24 25.06 11.25
#